data_c1732069e0d9ff259005800fdcfab236
#
_entry.id   c1732069e0d9ff259005800fdcfab236
#
_cell.length_a   1.000
_cell.length_b   1.000
_cell.length_c   1.000
_cell.angle_alpha   90.00
_cell.angle_beta   90.00
_cell.angle_gamma   90.00
#
_symmetry.space_group_name_H-M   'P 1'
#
loop_
_entity.id
_entity.type
_entity.pdbx_description
1 polymer ?
#
loop_
_entity_poly.entity_id
_entity_poly.type
_entity_poly.pdbx_seq_one_letter_code
_entity_poly.pdbx_strand_id
1 'polypeptide(L)'
;MEIRGTDPEHYSVARSEIRNLPTLLPSVRYVDPYIDGWRQIQRPLANDHWVLRYDTVSKDLDFSVVSDADVKLLWKHFVASLLRERSPFSVHDTYYALLRIRSLHSENWFLDALVQPTHSWVDEWDVNWRTDLSNAVYVKAFLNFLCDFSLGPFEEEYKDFVRSLPFKYQKGYRGVVTGSSVLPVSEEQQIIQFLDNAVQNCLELSDEELLKVCLLSLAYQHGLRAIQITRMNLRDFTLLNDSEGDQLAYFTAYQAKKRNLTDQRGFKRKIKREWVPIFAEYLKRRTKTKVWKQSNKAEESKLFPVDRSLII
;
A
#
# COMPACT_ATOMS: atom_id res chain seq x y z
N MET A 1 0.80 27.40 29.26
CA MET A 1 1.28 26.01 29.09
C MET A 1 2.70 26.00 29.60
N GLU A 2 2.89 25.60 30.87
CA GLU A 2 4.22 25.58 31.51
C GLU A 2 5.04 24.49 30.83
N ILE A 3 6.21 24.88 30.35
CA ILE A 3 7.25 23.93 29.94
C ILE A 3 7.71 23.25 31.24
N ARG A 4 7.16 22.08 31.54
CA ARG A 4 7.68 21.20 32.58
C ARG A 4 9.12 20.88 32.23
N GLY A 5 10.06 21.40 33.01
CA GLY A 5 11.47 21.04 32.92
C GLY A 5 11.58 19.53 32.99
N THR A 6 12.15 18.93 31.94
CA THR A 6 12.32 17.49 31.84
C THR A 6 13.33 17.05 32.88
N ASP A 7 12.82 16.49 33.97
CA ASP A 7 13.66 15.79 34.94
C ASP A 7 14.30 14.59 34.21
N PRO A 8 15.63 14.52 34.11
CA PRO A 8 16.31 13.42 33.45
C PRO A 8 15.94 12.03 34.01
N GLU A 9 15.53 11.97 35.29
CA GLU A 9 15.11 10.74 35.96
C GLU A 9 13.72 10.28 35.48
N HIS A 10 12.87 11.20 35.04
CA HIS A 10 11.49 10.92 34.63
C HIS A 10 11.41 9.89 33.49
N TYR A 11 12.36 9.91 32.54
CA TYR A 11 12.39 8.98 31.43
C TYR A 11 13.39 7.83 31.60
N SER A 12 14.04 7.70 32.75
CA SER A 12 15.11 6.72 32.95
C SER A 12 14.64 5.28 32.72
N VAL A 13 13.45 4.93 33.22
CA VAL A 13 12.85 3.60 33.04
C VAL A 13 12.47 3.38 31.58
N ALA A 14 11.74 4.29 30.96
CA ALA A 14 11.34 4.19 29.56
C ALA A 14 12.55 4.02 28.62
N ARG A 15 13.62 4.78 28.85
CA ARG A 15 14.87 4.66 28.08
C ARG A 15 15.55 3.29 28.29
N SER A 16 15.52 2.78 29.50
CA SER A 16 16.05 1.44 29.80
C SER A 16 15.25 0.37 29.08
N GLU A 17 13.94 0.45 29.07
CA GLU A 17 13.06 -0.48 28.34
C GLU A 17 13.32 -0.47 26.83
N ILE A 18 13.44 0.74 26.24
CA ILE A 18 13.76 0.90 24.81
C ILE A 18 15.10 0.22 24.48
N ARG A 19 16.14 0.41 25.32
CA ARG A 19 17.46 -0.20 25.12
C ARG A 19 17.47 -1.72 25.28
N ASN A 20 16.52 -2.24 26.08
CA ASN A 20 16.32 -3.66 26.30
C ASN A 20 15.44 -4.34 25.22
N LEU A 21 14.92 -3.59 24.24
CA LEU A 21 14.20 -4.19 23.13
C LEU A 21 15.05 -5.27 22.45
N PRO A 22 14.42 -6.36 21.99
CA PRO A 22 15.13 -7.43 21.31
C PRO A 22 16.01 -6.87 20.20
N THR A 23 17.28 -7.25 20.16
CA THR A 23 18.17 -6.78 19.11
C THR A 23 17.57 -7.08 17.74
N LEU A 24 17.42 -6.06 16.91
CA LEU A 24 17.02 -6.29 15.52
C LEU A 24 18.04 -7.20 14.86
N LEU A 25 17.55 -8.18 14.10
CA LEU A 25 18.39 -9.06 13.30
C LEU A 25 19.38 -8.22 12.48
N PRO A 26 20.53 -8.78 12.09
CA PRO A 26 21.52 -8.09 11.25
C PRO A 26 20.92 -7.50 9.97
N SER A 27 19.77 -8.00 9.56
CA SER A 27 18.98 -7.44 8.48
C SER A 27 17.48 -7.57 8.77
N VAL A 28 16.71 -6.56 8.33
CA VAL A 28 15.24 -6.60 8.31
C VAL A 28 14.79 -6.96 6.90
N ARG A 29 14.03 -8.05 6.78
CA ARG A 29 13.46 -8.50 5.50
C ARG A 29 12.07 -7.93 5.32
N TYR A 30 11.77 -7.54 4.10
CA TYR A 30 10.43 -7.15 3.68
C TYR A 30 10.13 -7.67 2.28
N VAL A 31 8.86 -7.82 1.97
CA VAL A 31 8.44 -8.36 0.67
C VAL A 31 8.34 -7.24 -0.36
N ASP A 32 9.00 -7.45 -1.51
CA ASP A 32 8.77 -6.65 -2.71
C ASP A 32 7.80 -7.43 -3.62
N PRO A 33 6.54 -6.98 -3.73
CA PRO A 33 5.53 -7.74 -4.47
C PRO A 33 5.75 -7.77 -5.99
N TYR A 34 6.71 -7.02 -6.50
CA TYR A 34 6.95 -6.94 -7.95
C TYR A 34 8.06 -7.85 -8.45
N ILE A 35 8.95 -8.25 -7.56
CA ILE A 35 10.05 -9.15 -7.93
C ILE A 35 9.82 -10.60 -7.48
N ASP A 36 8.64 -10.87 -6.89
CA ASP A 36 8.29 -12.17 -6.28
C ASP A 36 9.39 -12.65 -5.31
N GLY A 37 9.92 -11.70 -4.53
CA GLY A 37 11.08 -11.95 -3.69
C GLY A 37 11.14 -11.07 -2.46
N TRP A 38 12.18 -11.34 -1.67
CA TRP A 38 12.48 -10.59 -0.46
C TRP A 38 13.56 -9.57 -0.72
N ARG A 39 13.35 -8.37 -0.18
CA ARG A 39 14.42 -7.39 0.01
C ARG A 39 14.81 -7.31 1.47
N GLN A 40 15.98 -6.75 1.72
CA GLN A 40 16.46 -6.62 3.09
C GLN A 40 17.17 -5.28 3.31
N ILE A 41 17.03 -4.77 4.52
CA ILE A 41 17.78 -3.64 5.04
C ILE A 41 18.93 -4.20 5.87
N GLN A 42 20.15 -3.92 5.47
CA GLN A 42 21.35 -4.35 6.17
C GLN A 42 21.65 -3.41 7.35
N ARG A 43 22.07 -3.99 8.48
CA ARG A 43 22.46 -3.27 9.69
C ARG A 43 21.47 -2.18 10.10
N PRO A 44 20.16 -2.51 10.29
CA PRO A 44 19.10 -1.52 10.47
C PRO A 44 19.34 -0.63 11.70
N LEU A 45 19.94 -1.11 12.78
CA LEU A 45 20.25 -0.30 13.95
C LEU A 45 21.36 0.71 13.69
N ALA A 46 22.42 0.31 12.99
CA ALA A 46 23.56 1.17 12.69
C ALA A 46 23.28 2.17 11.57
N ASN A 47 22.31 1.86 10.69
CA ASN A 47 21.99 2.67 9.52
C ASN A 47 20.83 3.61 9.82
N ASP A 48 21.03 4.91 9.68
CA ASP A 48 19.97 5.90 9.84
C ASP A 48 19.16 6.11 8.55
N HIS A 49 19.67 5.66 7.39
CA HIS A 49 18.97 5.73 6.12
C HIS A 49 18.51 4.36 5.66
N TRP A 50 17.20 4.17 5.52
CA TRP A 50 16.62 2.94 4.99
C TRP A 50 15.93 3.23 3.67
N VAL A 51 16.34 2.52 2.62
CA VAL A 51 15.73 2.61 1.30
C VAL A 51 14.77 1.45 1.10
N LEU A 52 13.48 1.73 1.09
CA LEU A 52 12.44 0.77 0.81
C LEU A 52 12.15 0.77 -0.70
N ARG A 53 12.45 -0.32 -1.36
CA ARG A 53 12.15 -0.48 -2.79
C ARG A 53 10.83 -1.21 -2.97
N TYR A 54 10.04 -0.71 -3.89
CA TYR A 54 8.73 -1.26 -4.21
C TYR A 54 8.46 -1.05 -5.69
N ASP A 55 8.68 -2.10 -6.49
CA ASP A 55 8.71 -2.01 -7.94
C ASP A 55 9.85 -1.08 -8.43
N THR A 56 9.52 -0.12 -9.26
CA THR A 56 10.45 0.90 -9.77
C THR A 56 10.62 2.09 -8.82
N VAL A 57 9.84 2.15 -7.76
CA VAL A 57 9.84 3.28 -6.81
C VAL A 57 10.65 2.95 -5.57
N SER A 58 11.54 3.85 -5.17
CA SER A 58 12.17 3.83 -3.84
C SER A 58 11.54 4.84 -2.91
N LYS A 59 11.50 4.50 -1.64
CA LYS A 59 11.03 5.34 -0.54
C LYS A 59 12.10 5.36 0.54
N ASP A 60 12.54 6.56 0.89
CA ASP A 60 13.60 6.75 1.85
C ASP A 60 13.03 7.05 3.24
N LEU A 61 13.57 6.41 4.25
CA LEU A 61 13.31 6.67 5.65
C LEU A 61 14.62 7.16 6.26
N ASP A 62 14.64 8.43 6.68
CA ASP A 62 15.82 9.07 7.27
C ASP A 62 15.65 9.27 8.76
N PHE A 63 16.18 8.37 9.56
CA PHE A 63 16.14 8.45 11.03
C PHE A 63 17.17 9.43 11.61
N SER A 64 18.07 10.01 10.80
CA SER A 64 19.03 11.01 11.29
C SER A 64 18.35 12.30 11.76
N VAL A 65 17.13 12.55 11.27
CA VAL A 65 16.30 13.68 11.69
C VAL A 65 15.84 13.60 13.15
N VAL A 66 15.87 12.43 13.78
CA VAL A 66 15.53 12.20 15.19
C VAL A 66 16.79 12.41 16.01
N SER A 67 16.79 13.43 16.89
CA SER A 67 17.96 13.81 17.68
C SER A 67 18.16 12.93 18.92
N ASP A 68 17.08 12.51 19.57
CA ASP A 68 17.13 11.62 20.72
C ASP A 68 17.43 10.19 20.30
N ALA A 69 18.52 9.62 20.80
CA ALA A 69 19.00 8.29 20.41
C ALA A 69 18.02 7.17 20.79
N ASP A 70 17.36 7.27 21.94
CA ASP A 70 16.41 6.25 22.40
C ASP A 70 15.10 6.34 21.62
N VAL A 71 14.60 7.54 21.33
CA VAL A 71 13.43 7.74 20.43
C VAL A 71 13.75 7.23 19.02
N LYS A 72 14.94 7.50 18.50
CA LYS A 72 15.39 6.97 17.22
C LYS A 72 15.37 5.43 17.20
N LEU A 73 15.89 4.82 18.27
CA LEU A 73 15.90 3.38 18.44
C LEU A 73 14.49 2.80 18.46
N LEU A 74 13.59 3.42 19.22
CA LEU A 74 12.18 3.06 19.31
C LEU A 74 11.49 3.13 17.96
N TRP A 75 11.71 4.19 17.18
CA TRP A 75 11.15 4.31 15.82
C TRP A 75 11.67 3.24 14.88
N LYS A 76 12.96 2.92 14.92
CA LYS A 76 13.53 1.86 14.10
C LYS A 76 12.90 0.50 14.42
N HIS A 77 12.68 0.19 15.69
CA HIS A 77 12.00 -1.04 16.11
C HIS A 77 10.55 -1.06 15.64
N PHE A 78 9.82 0.02 15.83
CA PHE A 78 8.43 0.14 15.38
C PHE A 78 8.32 -0.04 13.85
N VAL A 79 9.11 0.69 13.09
CA VAL A 79 9.10 0.60 11.62
C VAL A 79 9.52 -0.80 11.14
N ALA A 80 10.52 -1.41 11.78
CA ALA A 80 10.95 -2.78 11.47
C ALA A 80 9.84 -3.82 11.75
N SER A 81 9.08 -3.67 12.83
CA SER A 81 7.94 -4.54 13.13
C SER A 81 6.87 -4.46 12.04
N LEU A 82 6.57 -3.27 11.56
CA LEU A 82 5.60 -3.05 10.50
C LEU A 82 6.02 -3.64 9.15
N LEU A 83 7.32 -3.66 8.83
CA LEU A 83 7.83 -4.21 7.57
C LEU A 83 7.59 -5.72 7.44
N ARG A 84 7.35 -6.43 8.54
CA ARG A 84 6.99 -7.86 8.54
C ARG A 84 5.58 -8.11 8.04
N GLU A 85 4.68 -7.13 8.21
CA GLU A 85 3.25 -7.31 8.00
C GLU A 85 2.66 -6.38 6.94
N ARG A 86 3.32 -5.26 6.65
CA ARG A 86 2.79 -4.19 5.80
C ARG A 86 3.65 -3.95 4.57
N SER A 87 3.03 -3.40 3.55
CA SER A 87 3.75 -2.98 2.34
C SER A 87 4.71 -1.83 2.64
N PRO A 88 5.83 -1.72 1.90
CA PRO A 88 6.75 -0.58 2.01
C PRO A 88 6.09 0.79 1.93
N PHE A 89 5.03 0.94 1.12
CA PHE A 89 4.24 2.18 1.05
C PHE A 89 3.55 2.51 2.37
N SER A 90 2.86 1.53 2.98
CA SER A 90 2.20 1.75 4.26
C SER A 90 3.19 2.04 5.38
N VAL A 91 4.38 1.45 5.32
CA VAL A 91 5.45 1.72 6.29
C VAL A 91 6.01 3.13 6.10
N HIS A 92 6.24 3.54 4.86
CA HIS A 92 6.64 4.89 4.53
C HIS A 92 5.60 5.94 5.02
N ASP A 93 4.32 5.70 4.76
CA ASP A 93 3.24 6.59 5.24
C ASP A 93 3.24 6.67 6.78
N THR A 94 3.49 5.53 7.46
CA THR A 94 3.62 5.50 8.92
C THR A 94 4.83 6.31 9.38
N TYR A 95 5.99 6.17 8.74
CA TYR A 95 7.17 6.96 9.07
C TYR A 95 6.91 8.47 8.92
N TYR A 96 6.25 8.90 7.85
CA TYR A 96 5.88 10.30 7.68
C TYR A 96 4.84 10.79 8.70
N ALA A 97 3.98 9.90 9.17
CA ALA A 97 3.09 10.22 10.27
C ALA A 97 3.86 10.44 11.57
N LEU A 98 4.89 9.62 11.87
CA LEU A 98 5.76 9.86 13.02
C LEU A 98 6.46 11.23 12.94
N LEU A 99 6.94 11.63 11.75
CA LEU A 99 7.52 12.96 11.55
C LEU A 99 6.51 14.09 11.82
N ARG A 100 5.26 13.93 11.38
CA ARG A 100 4.19 14.91 11.67
C ARG A 100 3.87 14.96 13.16
N ILE A 101 3.74 13.82 13.84
CA ILE A 101 3.48 13.74 15.27
C ILE A 101 4.62 14.42 16.05
N ARG A 102 5.87 14.13 15.68
CA ARG A 102 7.04 14.81 16.25
C ARG A 102 7.00 16.33 16.04
N SER A 103 6.60 16.79 14.87
CA SER A 103 6.49 18.22 14.55
C SER A 103 5.41 18.92 15.37
N LEU A 104 4.32 18.22 15.70
CA LEU A 104 3.19 18.76 16.47
C LEU A 104 3.44 18.73 18.00
N HIS A 105 4.11 17.69 18.49
CA HIS A 105 4.21 17.38 19.93
C HIS A 105 5.64 17.28 20.46
N SER A 106 6.67 17.43 19.66
CA SER A 106 8.10 17.18 19.96
C SER A 106 8.50 15.70 20.03
N GLU A 107 9.82 15.45 20.16
CA GLU A 107 10.34 14.08 20.33
C GLU A 107 9.97 13.46 21.67
N ASN A 108 9.83 14.29 22.71
CA ASN A 108 9.50 13.81 24.06
C ASN A 108 8.13 13.13 24.13
N TRP A 109 7.20 13.46 23.22
CA TRP A 109 5.90 12.79 23.16
C TRP A 109 6.02 11.27 23.10
N PHE A 110 7.02 10.74 22.41
CA PHE A 110 7.24 9.31 22.31
C PHE A 110 7.74 8.68 23.61
N LEU A 111 8.45 9.44 24.44
CA LEU A 111 8.86 9.03 25.79
C LEU A 111 7.71 9.23 26.78
N ASP A 112 6.96 10.33 26.65
CA ASP A 112 5.76 10.57 27.46
C ASP A 112 4.76 9.43 27.29
N ALA A 113 4.61 8.90 26.10
CA ALA A 113 3.77 7.74 25.84
C ALA A 113 4.14 6.52 26.68
N LEU A 114 5.42 6.35 27.03
CA LEU A 114 5.91 5.21 27.81
C LEU A 114 5.81 5.42 29.34
N VAL A 115 5.64 6.65 29.78
CA VAL A 115 5.52 6.97 31.22
C VAL A 115 4.10 7.39 31.62
N GLN A 116 3.28 7.73 30.65
CA GLN A 116 1.91 8.17 30.87
C GLN A 116 1.00 7.00 31.24
N PRO A 117 0.22 7.09 32.33
CA PRO A 117 -0.72 6.04 32.67
C PRO A 117 -1.73 5.77 31.55
N THR A 118 -2.09 4.51 31.33
CA THR A 118 -2.98 4.12 30.23
C THR A 118 -4.36 4.78 30.26
N HIS A 119 -4.90 5.08 31.45
CA HIS A 119 -6.20 5.74 31.57
C HIS A 119 -6.19 7.20 31.07
N SER A 120 -5.05 7.88 31.11
CA SER A 120 -4.93 9.26 30.60
C SER A 120 -4.99 9.33 29.08
N TRP A 121 -4.81 8.20 28.39
CA TRP A 121 -4.94 8.12 26.96
C TRP A 121 -6.36 8.36 26.43
N VAL A 122 -7.40 8.22 27.26
CA VAL A 122 -8.77 8.56 26.87
C VAL A 122 -8.87 10.07 26.64
N ASP A 123 -8.38 10.88 27.58
CA ASP A 123 -8.41 12.33 27.47
C ASP A 123 -7.48 12.83 26.37
N GLU A 124 -6.26 12.30 26.32
CA GLU A 124 -5.28 12.57 25.25
C GLU A 124 -5.87 12.26 23.86
N TRP A 125 -6.56 11.12 23.73
CA TRP A 125 -7.19 10.72 22.50
C TRP A 125 -8.31 11.65 22.06
N ASP A 126 -9.19 12.01 22.97
CA ASP A 126 -10.35 12.86 22.67
C ASP A 126 -9.92 14.28 22.30
N VAL A 127 -8.86 14.80 22.91
CA VAL A 127 -8.34 16.15 22.66
C VAL A 127 -7.54 16.19 21.36
N ASN A 128 -6.60 15.28 21.16
CA ASN A 128 -5.57 15.41 20.12
C ASN A 128 -5.81 14.52 18.89
N TRP A 129 -6.42 13.33 19.03
CA TRP A 129 -6.39 12.31 17.99
C TRP A 129 -7.75 11.94 17.40
N ARG A 130 -8.82 12.01 18.19
CA ARG A 130 -10.16 11.55 17.76
C ARG A 130 -10.64 12.19 16.46
N THR A 131 -10.28 13.44 16.20
CA THR A 131 -10.68 14.19 15.00
C THR A 131 -9.60 14.22 13.93
N ASP A 132 -8.35 13.96 14.29
CA ASP A 132 -7.21 13.90 13.37
C ASP A 132 -7.02 12.48 12.81
N LEU A 133 -7.89 12.11 11.88
CA LEU A 133 -7.82 10.78 11.23
C LEU A 133 -6.50 10.52 10.51
N SER A 134 -5.82 11.57 10.07
CA SER A 134 -4.57 11.45 9.33
C SER A 134 -3.43 10.92 10.18
N ASN A 135 -3.44 11.18 11.50
CA ASN A 135 -2.44 10.73 12.45
C ASN A 135 -2.96 9.65 13.40
N ALA A 136 -4.23 9.69 13.79
CA ALA A 136 -4.82 8.79 14.78
C ALA A 136 -4.63 7.29 14.44
N VAL A 137 -4.73 6.89 13.17
CA VAL A 137 -4.49 5.51 12.74
C VAL A 137 -3.07 5.07 13.04
N TYR A 138 -2.11 5.97 12.90
CA TYR A 138 -0.69 5.70 13.14
C TYR A 138 -0.34 5.73 14.61
N VAL A 139 -0.97 6.63 15.39
CA VAL A 139 -0.88 6.61 16.85
C VAL A 139 -1.40 5.29 17.41
N LYS A 140 -2.57 4.81 16.96
CA LYS A 140 -3.05 3.48 17.36
C LYS A 140 -2.08 2.36 16.98
N ALA A 141 -1.48 2.43 15.80
CA ALA A 141 -0.49 1.44 15.39
C ALA A 141 0.74 1.47 16.30
N PHE A 142 1.17 2.66 16.72
CA PHE A 142 2.27 2.83 17.67
C PHE A 142 1.90 2.30 19.07
N LEU A 143 0.73 2.65 19.60
CA LEU A 143 0.28 2.12 20.90
C LEU A 143 0.14 0.58 20.89
N ASN A 144 -0.36 -0.01 19.80
CA ASN A 144 -0.39 -1.47 19.66
C ASN A 144 1.03 -2.06 19.67
N PHE A 145 2.00 -1.40 19.03
CA PHE A 145 3.39 -1.82 19.09
C PHE A 145 3.94 -1.77 20.53
N LEU A 146 3.60 -0.73 21.31
CA LEU A 146 3.99 -0.69 22.73
C LEU A 146 3.42 -1.87 23.51
N CYS A 147 2.15 -2.25 23.24
CA CYS A 147 1.54 -3.46 23.82
C CYS A 147 2.23 -4.75 23.37
N ASP A 148 2.61 -4.86 22.09
CA ASP A 148 3.28 -6.06 21.53
C ASP A 148 4.63 -6.34 22.20
N PHE A 149 5.28 -5.30 22.73
CA PHE A 149 6.60 -5.37 23.36
C PHE A 149 6.58 -5.11 24.85
N SER A 150 5.39 -4.95 25.46
CA SER A 150 5.18 -4.63 26.88
C SER A 150 6.03 -3.45 27.33
N LEU A 151 5.98 -2.34 26.59
CA LEU A 151 6.75 -1.14 26.86
C LEU A 151 5.95 -0.14 27.69
N GLY A 152 6.57 0.40 28.74
CA GLY A 152 5.92 1.33 29.65
C GLY A 152 4.72 0.68 30.35
N PRO A 153 3.60 1.39 30.45
CA PRO A 153 2.38 0.85 31.07
C PRO A 153 1.57 -0.04 30.12
N PHE A 154 2.07 -0.34 28.93
CA PHE A 154 1.33 -1.08 27.91
C PHE A 154 1.67 -2.57 27.96
N GLU A 155 0.70 -3.39 28.41
CA GLU A 155 0.74 -4.84 28.36
C GLU A 155 -0.15 -5.36 27.22
N GLU A 156 -0.03 -6.65 26.91
CA GLU A 156 -0.84 -7.30 25.83
C GLU A 156 -2.34 -7.06 26.04
N GLU A 157 -2.79 -7.07 27.29
CA GLU A 157 -4.19 -6.89 27.69
C GLU A 157 -4.75 -5.52 27.31
N TYR A 158 -3.90 -4.51 27.19
CA TYR A 158 -4.32 -3.17 26.78
C TYR A 158 -4.61 -3.02 25.29
N LYS A 159 -4.34 -4.04 24.47
CA LYS A 159 -4.68 -4.01 23.04
C LYS A 159 -6.16 -3.78 22.78
N ASP A 160 -7.02 -4.36 23.58
CA ASP A 160 -8.47 -4.17 23.43
C ASP A 160 -8.88 -2.75 23.81
N PHE A 161 -8.25 -2.16 24.82
CA PHE A 161 -8.41 -0.74 25.12
C PHE A 161 -7.97 0.14 23.93
N VAL A 162 -6.78 -0.05 23.39
CA VAL A 162 -6.29 0.70 22.22
C VAL A 162 -7.23 0.54 21.03
N ARG A 163 -7.76 -0.65 20.79
CA ARG A 163 -8.75 -0.91 19.73
C ARG A 163 -10.06 -0.16 19.96
N SER A 164 -10.50 -0.02 21.21
CA SER A 164 -11.75 0.66 21.58
C SER A 164 -11.72 2.17 21.40
N LEU A 165 -10.54 2.80 21.37
CA LEU A 165 -10.39 4.26 21.20
C LEU A 165 -11.17 4.72 19.95
N PRO A 166 -12.15 5.64 20.08
CA PRO A 166 -13.05 5.96 18.99
C PRO A 166 -12.41 6.86 17.95
N PHE A 167 -12.78 6.65 16.69
CA PHE A 167 -12.51 7.62 15.63
C PHE A 167 -13.76 8.46 15.36
N LYS A 168 -13.60 9.72 15.06
CA LYS A 168 -14.65 10.50 14.42
C LYS A 168 -14.68 10.12 12.94
N TYR A 169 -15.38 9.06 12.64
CA TYR A 169 -15.43 8.49 11.29
C TYR A 169 -16.03 9.51 10.33
N GLN A 170 -15.24 10.11 9.46
CA GLN A 170 -15.73 10.59 8.20
C GLN A 170 -15.95 9.34 7.35
N LYS A 171 -17.21 9.03 7.06
CA LYS A 171 -17.58 7.87 6.25
C LYS A 171 -17.00 8.06 4.84
N GLY A 172 -15.75 7.69 4.61
CA GLY A 172 -15.12 7.70 3.28
C GLY A 172 -15.86 6.83 2.26
N TYR A 173 -16.74 5.94 2.75
CA TYR A 173 -17.66 5.15 1.94
C TYR A 173 -19.04 5.77 1.79
N ARG A 174 -19.24 7.01 2.24
CA ARG A 174 -20.57 7.66 2.14
C ARG A 174 -21.04 7.71 0.69
N GLY A 175 -20.16 8.04 -0.24
CA GLY A 175 -20.44 8.06 -1.67
C GLY A 175 -20.89 6.71 -2.22
N VAL A 176 -20.28 5.61 -1.76
CA VAL A 176 -20.69 4.25 -2.15
C VAL A 176 -22.06 3.90 -1.59
N VAL A 177 -22.30 4.21 -0.30
CA VAL A 177 -23.56 3.93 0.38
C VAL A 177 -24.72 4.77 -0.18
N THR A 178 -24.45 6.02 -0.55
CA THR A 178 -25.45 6.94 -1.12
C THR A 178 -25.61 6.82 -2.63
N GLY A 179 -24.78 5.99 -3.29
CA GLY A 179 -24.77 5.86 -4.74
C GLY A 179 -24.12 7.05 -5.47
N SER A 180 -23.63 8.07 -4.75
CA SER A 180 -23.01 9.26 -5.38
C SER A 180 -21.64 9.01 -6.01
N SER A 181 -21.05 7.82 -5.81
CA SER A 181 -19.84 7.36 -6.49
C SER A 181 -20.13 6.44 -7.69
N VAL A 182 -21.39 6.20 -8.00
CA VAL A 182 -21.80 5.48 -9.21
C VAL A 182 -21.80 6.47 -10.37
N LEU A 183 -21.27 6.05 -11.50
CA LEU A 183 -21.31 6.86 -12.73
C LEU A 183 -22.78 7.18 -13.10
N PRO A 184 -23.10 8.43 -13.44
CA PRO A 184 -24.39 8.75 -14.02
C PRO A 184 -24.65 7.91 -15.27
N VAL A 185 -25.89 7.52 -15.51
CA VAL A 185 -26.28 6.68 -16.65
C VAL A 185 -25.79 7.27 -17.98
N SER A 186 -25.82 8.59 -18.12
CA SER A 186 -25.34 9.29 -19.32
C SER A 186 -23.82 9.12 -19.53
N GLU A 187 -23.02 9.16 -18.45
CA GLU A 187 -21.58 8.97 -18.53
C GLU A 187 -21.24 7.49 -18.81
N GLU A 188 -21.97 6.58 -18.19
CA GLU A 188 -21.83 5.15 -18.45
C GLU A 188 -22.12 4.82 -19.91
N GLN A 189 -23.19 5.38 -20.48
CA GLN A 189 -23.53 5.22 -21.89
C GLN A 189 -22.43 5.75 -22.80
N GLN A 190 -21.82 6.90 -22.48
CA GLN A 190 -20.70 7.44 -23.26
C GLN A 190 -19.49 6.50 -23.24
N ILE A 191 -19.16 5.90 -22.09
CA ILE A 191 -18.06 4.93 -22.00
C ILE A 191 -18.38 3.70 -22.87
N ILE A 192 -19.58 3.16 -22.79
CA ILE A 192 -19.98 2.00 -23.60
C ILE A 192 -19.90 2.33 -25.08
N GLN A 193 -20.47 3.45 -25.52
CA GLN A 193 -20.43 3.89 -26.91
C GLN A 193 -18.99 4.09 -27.40
N PHE A 194 -18.13 4.67 -26.58
CA PHE A 194 -16.71 4.83 -26.89
C PHE A 194 -16.02 3.47 -27.10
N LEU A 195 -16.26 2.50 -26.21
CA LEU A 195 -15.69 1.17 -26.30
C LEU A 195 -16.22 0.41 -27.52
N ASP A 196 -17.51 0.50 -27.81
CA ASP A 196 -18.13 -0.15 -28.97
C ASP A 196 -17.62 0.46 -30.29
N ASN A 197 -17.47 1.79 -30.36
CA ASN A 197 -16.84 2.45 -31.51
C ASN A 197 -15.36 2.03 -31.67
N ALA A 198 -14.63 1.88 -30.57
CA ALA A 198 -13.25 1.42 -30.62
C ALA A 198 -13.12 -0.02 -31.14
N VAL A 199 -14.12 -0.89 -30.88
CA VAL A 199 -14.17 -2.25 -31.49
C VAL A 199 -14.29 -2.14 -32.99
N GLN A 200 -15.20 -1.31 -33.49
CA GLN A 200 -15.44 -1.18 -34.94
C GLN A 200 -14.22 -0.64 -35.67
N ASN A 201 -13.44 0.23 -35.02
CA ASN A 201 -12.28 0.89 -35.62
C ASN A 201 -10.94 0.37 -35.06
N CYS A 202 -10.91 -0.80 -34.43
CA CYS A 202 -9.71 -1.27 -33.68
C CYS A 202 -8.46 -1.43 -34.56
N LEU A 203 -8.59 -1.64 -35.86
CA LEU A 203 -7.49 -1.73 -36.81
C LEU A 203 -6.88 -0.36 -37.15
N GLU A 204 -7.64 0.71 -37.03
CA GLU A 204 -7.24 2.11 -37.34
C GLU A 204 -6.62 2.80 -36.14
N LEU A 205 -6.89 2.34 -34.91
CA LEU A 205 -6.34 2.90 -33.68
C LEU A 205 -4.81 2.77 -33.67
N SER A 206 -4.12 3.80 -33.20
CA SER A 206 -2.71 3.71 -32.88
C SER A 206 -2.45 2.73 -31.72
N ASP A 207 -1.21 2.27 -31.56
CA ASP A 207 -0.86 1.34 -30.47
C ASP A 207 -1.12 1.96 -29.08
N GLU A 208 -0.94 3.27 -28.94
CA GLU A 208 -1.23 3.99 -27.69
C GLU A 208 -2.74 4.09 -27.40
N GLU A 209 -3.54 4.39 -28.43
CA GLU A 209 -5.00 4.45 -28.28
C GLU A 209 -5.56 3.07 -27.95
N LEU A 210 -5.10 2.04 -28.65
CA LEU A 210 -5.51 0.67 -28.42
C LEU A 210 -5.17 0.21 -27.00
N LEU A 211 -3.99 0.58 -26.50
CA LEU A 211 -3.60 0.35 -25.10
C LEU A 211 -4.56 1.04 -24.14
N LYS A 212 -4.86 2.33 -24.34
CA LYS A 212 -5.77 3.10 -23.50
C LYS A 212 -7.17 2.48 -23.47
N VAL A 213 -7.67 2.04 -24.61
CA VAL A 213 -8.98 1.37 -24.71
C VAL A 213 -8.98 0.04 -23.96
N CYS A 214 -7.93 -0.78 -24.05
CA CYS A 214 -7.80 -2.00 -23.25
C CYS A 214 -7.82 -1.71 -21.74
N LEU A 215 -7.07 -0.70 -21.31
CA LEU A 215 -7.02 -0.30 -19.89
C LEU A 215 -8.38 0.18 -19.39
N LEU A 216 -9.05 1.03 -20.17
CA LEU A 216 -10.38 1.53 -19.84
C LEU A 216 -11.41 0.40 -19.74
N SER A 217 -11.40 -0.54 -20.69
CA SER A 217 -12.35 -1.65 -20.68
C SER A 217 -12.17 -2.56 -19.46
N LEU A 218 -10.93 -2.83 -19.05
CA LEU A 218 -10.64 -3.61 -17.84
C LEU A 218 -11.06 -2.88 -16.56
N ALA A 219 -10.77 -1.57 -16.49
CA ALA A 219 -11.15 -0.75 -15.35
C ALA A 219 -12.68 -0.66 -15.23
N TYR A 220 -13.37 -0.38 -16.34
CA TYR A 220 -14.81 -0.24 -16.37
C TYR A 220 -15.54 -1.57 -16.08
N GLN A 221 -15.21 -2.63 -16.81
CA GLN A 221 -15.93 -3.92 -16.72
C GLN A 221 -15.70 -4.62 -15.37
N HIS A 222 -14.51 -4.49 -14.78
CA HIS A 222 -14.10 -5.30 -13.65
C HIS A 222 -13.72 -4.51 -12.40
N GLY A 223 -13.75 -3.17 -12.46
CA GLY A 223 -13.36 -2.32 -11.35
C GLY A 223 -11.91 -2.53 -10.89
N LEU A 224 -11.03 -2.89 -11.83
CA LEU A 224 -9.63 -3.17 -11.50
C LEU A 224 -8.90 -1.91 -11.11
N ARG A 225 -8.11 -2.01 -10.04
CA ARG A 225 -7.22 -0.92 -9.63
C ARG A 225 -6.01 -0.86 -10.56
N ALA A 226 -5.45 0.33 -10.77
CA ALA A 226 -4.25 0.55 -11.58
C ALA A 226 -3.15 -0.47 -11.25
N ILE A 227 -2.89 -0.72 -9.97
CA ILE A 227 -1.88 -1.71 -9.53
C ILE A 227 -2.18 -3.16 -9.96
N GLN A 228 -3.43 -3.53 -10.11
CA GLN A 228 -3.79 -4.88 -10.59
C GLN A 228 -3.52 -5.01 -12.08
N ILE A 229 -3.81 -3.95 -12.83
CA ILE A 229 -3.60 -3.90 -14.28
C ILE A 229 -2.10 -3.90 -14.60
N THR A 230 -1.29 -3.07 -13.93
CA THR A 230 0.17 -2.99 -14.17
C THR A 230 0.91 -4.26 -13.77
N ARG A 231 0.32 -5.11 -12.93
CA ARG A 231 0.90 -6.39 -12.53
C ARG A 231 0.63 -7.52 -13.51
N MET A 232 -0.34 -7.39 -14.40
CA MET A 232 -0.66 -8.44 -15.36
C MET A 232 0.52 -8.71 -16.28
N ASN A 233 0.86 -9.99 -16.43
CA ASN A 233 1.82 -10.48 -17.40
C ASN A 233 1.07 -11.08 -18.58
N LEU A 234 1.76 -11.32 -19.68
CA LEU A 234 1.15 -11.94 -20.86
C LEU A 234 0.57 -13.33 -20.55
N ARG A 235 1.23 -14.12 -19.70
CA ARG A 235 0.73 -15.43 -19.24
C ARG A 235 -0.61 -15.36 -18.50
N ASP A 236 -0.95 -14.19 -17.95
CA ASP A 236 -2.20 -13.98 -17.19
C ASP A 236 -3.38 -13.72 -18.13
N PHE A 237 -3.15 -13.63 -19.44
CA PHE A 237 -4.16 -13.38 -20.44
C PHE A 237 -4.24 -14.54 -21.43
N THR A 238 -5.46 -14.97 -21.76
CA THR A 238 -5.70 -16.12 -22.64
C THR A 238 -6.79 -15.79 -23.66
N LEU A 239 -6.48 -15.98 -24.93
CA LEU A 239 -7.47 -15.99 -26.02
C LEU A 239 -7.77 -17.44 -26.38
N LEU A 240 -9.03 -17.77 -26.51
CA LEU A 240 -9.53 -19.07 -26.88
C LEU A 240 -10.59 -18.91 -27.99
N ASN A 241 -10.77 -19.90 -28.80
CA ASN A 241 -11.95 -20.00 -29.68
C ASN A 241 -12.96 -20.93 -29.01
N ASP A 242 -14.23 -20.55 -29.02
CA ASP A 242 -15.30 -21.46 -28.59
C ASP A 242 -15.65 -22.50 -29.68
N SER A 243 -16.64 -23.34 -29.41
CA SER A 243 -17.11 -24.37 -30.34
C SER A 243 -17.72 -23.79 -31.61
N GLU A 244 -18.13 -22.56 -31.62
CA GLU A 244 -18.73 -21.83 -32.74
C GLU A 244 -17.69 -21.03 -33.54
N GLY A 245 -16.42 -21.03 -33.07
CA GLY A 245 -15.30 -20.33 -33.71
C GLY A 245 -15.13 -18.91 -33.23
N ASP A 246 -15.97 -18.44 -32.31
CA ASP A 246 -15.88 -17.10 -31.77
C ASP A 246 -14.77 -16.97 -30.72
N GLN A 247 -14.09 -15.84 -30.73
CA GLN A 247 -13.03 -15.56 -29.78
C GLN A 247 -13.56 -15.23 -28.40
N LEU A 248 -12.98 -15.86 -27.39
CA LEU A 248 -13.18 -15.58 -25.97
C LEU A 248 -11.86 -15.12 -25.37
N ALA A 249 -11.94 -14.13 -24.50
CA ALA A 249 -10.77 -13.63 -23.77
C ALA A 249 -10.97 -13.77 -22.27
N TYR A 250 -9.94 -14.28 -21.61
CA TYR A 250 -9.87 -14.39 -20.14
C TYR A 250 -8.59 -13.79 -19.65
N PHE A 251 -8.64 -13.22 -18.45
CA PHE A 251 -7.45 -12.78 -17.75
C PHE A 251 -7.49 -13.21 -16.28
N THR A 252 -6.32 -13.28 -15.68
CA THR A 252 -6.14 -13.53 -14.25
C THR A 252 -5.69 -12.24 -13.58
N ALA A 253 -6.50 -11.72 -12.65
CA ALA A 253 -6.13 -10.57 -11.84
C ALA A 253 -5.85 -11.01 -10.41
N TYR A 254 -4.86 -10.39 -9.79
CA TYR A 254 -4.45 -10.68 -8.42
C TYR A 254 -5.08 -9.70 -7.44
N GLN A 255 -5.32 -10.13 -6.21
CA GLN A 255 -5.92 -9.26 -5.20
C GLN A 255 -4.95 -8.14 -4.80
N ALA A 256 -5.41 -6.89 -4.86
CA ALA A 256 -4.57 -5.72 -4.59
C ALA A 256 -4.18 -5.54 -3.10
N LYS A 257 -4.89 -6.18 -2.16
CA LYS A 257 -4.76 -5.94 -0.71
C LYS A 257 -4.47 -7.18 0.13
N LYS A 258 -4.02 -8.28 -0.45
CA LYS A 258 -3.63 -9.44 0.37
C LYS A 258 -2.27 -9.21 1.01
N ARG A 259 -2.19 -9.48 2.33
CA ARG A 259 -0.99 -9.32 3.15
C ARG A 259 0.07 -10.40 2.87
N ASN A 260 -0.36 -11.61 2.51
CA ASN A 260 0.54 -12.72 2.15
C ASN A 260 0.67 -12.85 0.63
N LEU A 261 1.85 -12.56 0.12
CA LEU A 261 2.17 -12.65 -1.30
C LEU A 261 2.25 -14.10 -1.79
N THR A 262 2.59 -15.03 -0.92
CA THR A 262 2.63 -16.47 -1.22
C THR A 262 1.24 -17.09 -1.46
N ASP A 263 0.16 -16.43 -1.03
CA ASP A 263 -1.23 -16.88 -1.23
C ASP A 263 -2.02 -15.92 -2.14
N GLN A 264 -1.36 -15.33 -3.13
CA GLN A 264 -2.02 -14.53 -4.17
C GLN A 264 -2.79 -15.43 -5.13
N ARG A 265 -3.96 -15.89 -4.71
CA ARG A 265 -4.89 -16.55 -5.66
C ARG A 265 -5.36 -15.51 -6.65
N GLY A 266 -4.91 -15.66 -7.88
CA GLY A 266 -5.48 -14.95 -9.01
C GLY A 266 -6.96 -15.35 -9.19
N PHE A 267 -7.79 -14.40 -9.54
CA PHE A 267 -9.16 -14.69 -9.96
C PHE A 267 -9.27 -14.53 -11.47
N LYS A 268 -9.78 -15.57 -12.13
CA LYS A 268 -10.01 -15.57 -13.57
C LYS A 268 -11.30 -14.83 -13.90
N ARG A 269 -11.24 -13.93 -14.88
CA ARG A 269 -12.38 -13.13 -15.36
C ARG A 269 -12.47 -13.21 -16.87
N LYS A 270 -13.70 -13.14 -17.38
CA LYS A 270 -13.99 -13.14 -18.82
C LYS A 270 -14.17 -11.71 -19.30
N ILE A 271 -13.55 -11.35 -20.40
CA ILE A 271 -13.82 -10.09 -21.13
C ILE A 271 -15.18 -10.19 -21.81
N LYS A 272 -15.94 -9.09 -21.84
CA LYS A 272 -17.18 -8.97 -22.59
C LYS A 272 -16.91 -9.34 -24.06
N ARG A 273 -17.74 -10.22 -24.63
CA ARG A 273 -17.47 -10.83 -25.95
C ARG A 273 -17.28 -9.77 -27.03
N GLU A 274 -18.09 -8.74 -27.00
CA GLU A 274 -18.07 -7.64 -27.97
C GLU A 274 -16.74 -6.87 -27.95
N TRP A 275 -16.03 -6.83 -26.83
CA TRP A 275 -14.75 -6.11 -26.67
C TRP A 275 -13.51 -6.96 -26.88
N VAL A 276 -13.67 -8.28 -27.09
CA VAL A 276 -12.55 -9.21 -27.34
C VAL A 276 -11.67 -8.78 -28.53
N PRO A 277 -12.23 -8.26 -29.65
CA PRO A 277 -11.42 -7.87 -30.81
C PRO A 277 -10.34 -6.81 -30.48
N ILE A 278 -10.61 -5.88 -29.54
CA ILE A 278 -9.66 -4.86 -29.09
C ILE A 278 -8.42 -5.54 -28.48
N PHE A 279 -8.64 -6.49 -27.59
CA PHE A 279 -7.55 -7.23 -26.94
C PHE A 279 -6.80 -8.14 -27.90
N ALA A 280 -7.49 -8.76 -28.83
CA ALA A 280 -6.87 -9.60 -29.85
C ALA A 280 -5.91 -8.79 -30.74
N GLU A 281 -6.34 -7.63 -31.20
CA GLU A 281 -5.50 -6.74 -32.03
C GLU A 281 -4.35 -6.15 -31.18
N TYR A 282 -4.60 -5.73 -29.95
CA TYR A 282 -3.56 -5.27 -29.04
C TYR A 282 -2.46 -6.33 -28.85
N LEU A 283 -2.82 -7.57 -28.55
CA LEU A 283 -1.87 -8.66 -28.37
C LEU A 283 -1.10 -8.97 -29.65
N LYS A 284 -1.78 -8.99 -30.80
CA LYS A 284 -1.15 -9.21 -32.09
C LYS A 284 -0.08 -8.17 -32.41
N ARG A 285 -0.32 -6.88 -32.13
CA ARG A 285 0.67 -5.81 -32.32
C ARG A 285 1.77 -5.90 -31.27
N ARG A 286 1.41 -6.14 -30.02
CA ARG A 286 2.34 -6.28 -28.90
C ARG A 286 3.38 -7.37 -29.14
N THR A 287 2.97 -8.53 -29.69
CA THR A 287 3.87 -9.65 -29.98
C THR A 287 4.79 -9.40 -31.19
N LYS A 288 4.47 -8.44 -32.05
CA LYS A 288 5.31 -8.07 -33.20
C LYS A 288 6.44 -7.10 -32.82
N THR A 289 6.41 -6.46 -31.66
CA THR A 289 7.42 -5.46 -31.27
C THR A 289 8.77 -6.11 -30.92
N LYS A 290 9.89 -5.44 -31.22
CA LYS A 290 11.26 -5.94 -30.98
C LYS A 290 11.55 -6.22 -29.49
N VAL A 291 10.90 -5.49 -28.59
CA VAL A 291 11.04 -5.62 -27.12
C VAL A 291 10.56 -7.00 -26.65
N TRP A 292 9.54 -7.56 -27.27
CA TRP A 292 9.06 -8.89 -27.02
C TRP A 292 10.10 -9.98 -27.38
N LYS A 293 10.79 -9.82 -28.51
CA LYS A 293 11.73 -10.82 -29.03
C LYS A 293 13.02 -10.93 -28.21
N GLN A 294 13.35 -9.95 -27.40
CA GLN A 294 14.58 -9.91 -26.60
C GLN A 294 14.41 -10.47 -25.17
N SER A 295 13.20 -10.76 -24.73
CA SER A 295 12.95 -11.33 -23.41
C SER A 295 13.04 -12.86 -23.51
N ASN A 296 14.03 -13.46 -22.83
CA ASN A 296 14.16 -14.92 -22.69
C ASN A 296 13.00 -15.56 -21.90
N LYS A 297 12.09 -14.74 -21.35
CA LYS A 297 10.89 -15.12 -20.60
C LYS A 297 9.68 -14.34 -21.10
N ALA A 298 9.32 -14.59 -22.36
CA ALA A 298 8.23 -13.88 -23.02
C ALA A 298 6.91 -13.89 -22.23
N GLU A 299 6.60 -14.99 -21.55
CA GLU A 299 5.37 -15.14 -20.75
C GLU A 299 5.36 -14.29 -19.47
N GLU A 300 6.53 -13.91 -18.95
CA GLU A 300 6.68 -13.04 -17.78
C GLU A 300 6.68 -11.55 -18.13
N SER A 301 6.68 -11.21 -19.43
CA SER A 301 6.63 -9.81 -19.83
C SER A 301 5.29 -9.19 -19.49
N LYS A 302 5.32 -7.91 -19.09
CA LYS A 302 4.10 -7.18 -18.73
C LYS A 302 3.11 -7.16 -19.89
N LEU A 303 1.84 -7.46 -19.61
CA LEU A 303 0.76 -7.32 -20.58
C LEU A 303 0.63 -5.85 -21.00
N PHE A 304 0.64 -4.94 -20.05
CA PHE A 304 0.59 -3.50 -20.27
C PHE A 304 1.89 -2.86 -19.76
N PRO A 305 2.81 -2.44 -20.65
CA PRO A 305 4.08 -1.83 -20.26
C PRO A 305 3.89 -0.34 -19.94
N VAL A 306 3.03 -0.05 -18.99
CA VAL A 306 2.72 1.31 -18.54
C VAL A 306 3.15 1.50 -17.10
N ASP A 307 3.60 2.71 -16.77
CA ASP A 307 3.77 3.11 -15.40
C ASP A 307 2.40 3.31 -14.73
N ARG A 308 2.35 3.07 -13.43
CA ARG A 308 1.15 3.26 -12.62
C ARG A 308 0.59 4.68 -12.73
N SER A 309 1.45 5.68 -12.89
CA SER A 309 1.07 7.08 -13.06
C SER A 309 0.26 7.37 -14.33
N LEU A 310 0.35 6.50 -15.34
CA LEU A 310 -0.38 6.66 -16.60
C LEU A 310 -1.80 6.06 -16.57
N ILE A 311 -2.16 5.36 -15.49
CA ILE A 311 -3.49 4.72 -15.35
C ILE A 311 -4.40 5.54 -14.41
N ILE A 312 -3.84 6.53 -13.72
CA ILE A 312 -4.57 7.49 -12.89
C ILE A 312 -4.88 8.70 -13.74
#